data_2d0f1a818eb092fd41af1b31ac94a370
#
_entry.id   2d0f1a818eb092fd41af1b31ac94a370
#
_cell.length_a   1.000
_cell.length_b   1.000
_cell.length_c   1.000
_cell.angle_alpha   90.00
_cell.angle_beta   90.00
_cell.angle_gamma   90.00
#
_symmetry.space_group_name_H-M   'P 1'
#
loop_
_entity.id
_entity.type
_entity.pdbx_description
1 polymer ?
#
loop_
_entity_poly.entity_id
_entity_poly.type
_entity_poly.pdbx_seq_one_letter_code
_entity_poly.pdbx_strand_id
1 'polypeptide(L)'
;MGTKDTHPDGQTTDVPPPRPDLKGQNADDLINQQVGSYKVLQLIGEGGFGCVYMAQQVQPVKRRVALKVLKPGMDSKQVIGRFESERQALAMMDHPNIARIFDAGTTPQGRLYFAMELVRGEPITAYCDGANLSTRERLDLFVSVCQALQHAHTKGIIHRDVKPSNVLVTLHDEKPVVKVIDFGIAKAVNQDLTDRTVFTEFRQFMGTPEYMSPEQASMSGLDADTRTDIYSLGVVLYELMAGSTPFEKDKLKNADLDEVRRIIREEDPPAPSARIARPTTDAGRAITSSAKTVLHNATNSTTVAKHRRTDPRTLRHQLRGELDWIVMRCLEKDRTRRYETASALADDILRHIRNEPVLARPATTAYRVRKFARRNRLALGIGVGTVSLLLLTLVALAYGLLDARHERDMTAQRETVTRAQMLLSSMNSVRAYTIKNVRPALLGADKDYTQFSPEMVPGFAARKV
;
A
#
# COMPACT_ATOMS: atom_id res chain seq x y z
N MET A 1 -48.34 -48.03 64.58
CA MET A 1 -47.18 -47.87 65.49
C MET A 1 -45.98 -47.60 64.56
N GLY A 2 -45.66 -46.36 64.33
CA GLY A 2 -44.60 -45.94 63.47
C GLY A 2 -43.59 -45.13 64.26
N THR A 3 -42.38 -45.54 64.24
CA THR A 3 -41.25 -44.87 64.89
C THR A 3 -40.78 -43.70 64.06
N LYS A 4 -40.76 -42.53 64.66
CA LYS A 4 -40.14 -41.31 64.23
C LYS A 4 -38.66 -41.37 64.58
N ASP A 5 -37.77 -41.37 63.63
CA ASP A 5 -36.36 -41.01 63.82
C ASP A 5 -36.17 -39.54 63.45
N THR A 6 -35.94 -38.71 64.45
CA THR A 6 -35.55 -37.31 64.34
C THR A 6 -34.09 -37.24 64.43
N HIS A 7 -33.44 -36.75 63.31
CA HIS A 7 -32.04 -36.23 63.31
C HIS A 7 -32.05 -34.72 63.57
N PRO A 8 -31.21 -34.22 64.50
CA PRO A 8 -31.10 -32.81 64.80
C PRO A 8 -29.90 -32.21 63.96
N ASP A 9 -30.18 -31.55 62.85
CA ASP A 9 -29.31 -30.48 62.35
C ASP A 9 -30.08 -29.76 61.25
N GLY A 10 -30.69 -28.65 61.63
CA GLY A 10 -31.43 -27.77 60.72
C GLY A 10 -30.50 -26.91 59.90
N GLN A 11 -29.97 -27.43 58.78
CA GLN A 11 -29.45 -26.61 57.66
C GLN A 11 -30.30 -26.89 56.43
N THR A 12 -31.28 -26.00 56.19
CA THR A 12 -31.93 -25.89 54.87
C THR A 12 -30.94 -25.47 53.88
N THR A 13 -30.36 -26.39 53.08
CA THR A 13 -29.65 -26.11 51.90
C THR A 13 -30.67 -25.60 50.87
N ASP A 14 -30.65 -24.27 50.63
CA ASP A 14 -31.34 -23.64 49.51
C ASP A 14 -30.67 -24.17 48.22
N VAL A 15 -31.20 -25.28 47.71
CA VAL A 15 -30.83 -25.77 46.35
C VAL A 15 -31.53 -24.84 45.39
N PRO A 16 -30.77 -24.05 44.57
CA PRO A 16 -31.39 -23.20 43.57
C PRO A 16 -32.20 -24.09 42.61
N PRO A 17 -33.34 -23.62 42.12
CA PRO A 17 -34.16 -24.39 41.19
C PRO A 17 -33.33 -24.81 39.96
N PRO A 18 -33.57 -26.01 39.39
CA PRO A 18 -32.84 -26.50 38.21
C PRO A 18 -32.99 -25.48 37.09
N ARG A 19 -31.85 -25.03 36.54
CA ARG A 19 -31.83 -24.15 35.39
C ARG A 19 -32.57 -24.88 34.25
N PRO A 20 -33.48 -24.18 33.51
CA PRO A 20 -34.13 -24.79 32.37
C PRO A 20 -33.07 -25.25 31.35
N ASP A 21 -33.26 -26.45 30.83
CA ASP A 21 -32.40 -27.06 29.81
C ASP A 21 -32.24 -26.14 28.60
N LEU A 22 -31.07 -25.51 28.46
CA LEU A 22 -30.74 -24.57 27.39
C LEU A 22 -30.30 -25.30 26.09
N LYS A 23 -30.60 -26.57 25.95
CA LYS A 23 -30.33 -27.33 24.72
C LYS A 23 -31.45 -27.04 23.71
N GLY A 24 -31.14 -26.16 22.71
CA GLY A 24 -31.96 -26.06 21.48
C GLY A 24 -32.75 -24.78 21.28
N GLN A 25 -32.24 -23.60 21.70
CA GLN A 25 -32.84 -22.33 21.21
C GLN A 25 -32.31 -22.04 19.83
N ASN A 26 -33.14 -22.25 18.81
CA ASN A 26 -32.88 -21.93 17.42
C ASN A 26 -32.69 -20.39 17.24
N ALA A 27 -31.89 -19.97 16.28
CA ALA A 27 -31.70 -18.55 15.93
C ALA A 27 -33.04 -17.83 15.63
N ASP A 28 -34.08 -18.56 15.27
CA ASP A 28 -35.43 -18.03 14.97
C ASP A 28 -36.27 -17.67 16.21
N ASP A 29 -35.86 -18.09 17.40
CA ASP A 29 -36.69 -17.90 18.65
C ASP A 29 -36.93 -16.42 19.02
N LEU A 30 -36.11 -15.49 18.53
CA LEU A 30 -36.24 -14.06 18.83
C LEU A 30 -37.05 -13.28 17.77
N ILE A 31 -37.36 -13.87 16.64
CA ILE A 31 -38.13 -13.19 15.58
C ILE A 31 -39.53 -12.83 16.10
N ASN A 32 -39.93 -11.59 15.81
CA ASN A 32 -41.18 -10.97 16.32
C ASN A 32 -41.23 -10.70 17.83
N GLN A 33 -40.19 -11.05 18.58
CA GLN A 33 -40.11 -10.70 20.02
C GLN A 33 -39.58 -9.30 20.22
N GLN A 34 -39.82 -8.77 21.43
CA GLN A 34 -39.29 -7.49 21.88
C GLN A 34 -38.08 -7.72 22.78
N VAL A 35 -36.95 -7.11 22.41
CA VAL A 35 -35.71 -7.11 23.19
C VAL A 35 -35.43 -5.65 23.58
N GLY A 36 -35.69 -5.32 24.85
CA GLY A 36 -35.62 -3.93 25.31
C GLY A 36 -36.53 -3.01 24.47
N SER A 37 -35.98 -1.95 23.89
CA SER A 37 -36.70 -1.01 23.03
C SER A 37 -36.78 -1.45 21.55
N TYR A 38 -36.36 -2.68 21.23
CA TYR A 38 -36.18 -3.18 19.88
C TYR A 38 -37.11 -4.32 19.55
N LYS A 39 -37.96 -4.17 18.53
CA LYS A 39 -38.76 -5.26 17.95
C LYS A 39 -37.92 -5.98 16.90
N VAL A 40 -37.61 -7.25 17.10
CA VAL A 40 -36.84 -8.10 16.19
C VAL A 40 -37.72 -8.44 14.99
N LEU A 41 -37.16 -8.20 13.76
CA LEU A 41 -37.91 -8.39 12.52
C LEU A 41 -37.46 -9.64 11.76
N GLN A 42 -36.15 -9.77 11.54
CA GLN A 42 -35.61 -10.90 10.77
C GLN A 42 -34.15 -11.15 11.14
N LEU A 43 -33.69 -12.38 10.99
CA LEU A 43 -32.28 -12.74 11.06
C LEU A 43 -31.56 -12.25 9.81
N ILE A 44 -30.42 -11.53 9.96
CA ILE A 44 -29.60 -11.04 8.85
C ILE A 44 -28.20 -11.64 8.82
N GLY A 45 -27.78 -12.29 9.91
CA GLY A 45 -26.52 -13.01 9.97
C GLY A 45 -26.40 -13.88 11.20
N GLU A 46 -25.70 -15.01 11.07
CA GLU A 46 -25.33 -15.88 12.17
C GLU A 46 -23.83 -16.14 12.16
N GLY A 47 -23.20 -16.07 13.31
CA GLY A 47 -21.77 -16.30 13.48
C GLY A 47 -21.43 -17.11 14.73
N GLY A 48 -20.15 -17.37 14.93
CA GLY A 48 -19.65 -18.14 16.08
C GLY A 48 -20.07 -17.54 17.43
N PHE A 49 -20.12 -16.22 17.52
CA PHE A 49 -20.37 -15.50 18.78
C PHE A 49 -21.81 -15.05 19.00
N GLY A 50 -22.68 -15.15 18.00
CA GLY A 50 -24.07 -14.69 18.13
C GLY A 50 -24.78 -14.56 16.81
N CYS A 51 -26.03 -14.09 16.93
CA CYS A 51 -26.90 -13.82 15.79
C CYS A 51 -27.10 -12.30 15.64
N VAL A 52 -27.16 -11.84 14.40
CA VAL A 52 -27.44 -10.44 14.07
C VAL A 52 -28.82 -10.38 13.42
N TYR A 53 -29.68 -9.57 13.99
CA TYR A 53 -31.05 -9.38 13.52
C TYR A 53 -31.23 -7.94 12.99
N MET A 54 -32.05 -7.78 11.98
CA MET A 54 -32.65 -6.49 11.71
C MET A 54 -33.77 -6.28 12.72
N ALA A 55 -33.72 -5.18 13.47
CA ALA A 55 -34.74 -4.82 14.43
C ALA A 55 -35.21 -3.39 14.22
N GLN A 56 -36.40 -3.09 14.72
CA GLN A 56 -36.97 -1.75 14.75
C GLN A 56 -36.94 -1.21 16.16
N GLN A 57 -36.21 -0.14 16.37
CA GLN A 57 -36.31 0.64 17.60
C GLN A 57 -37.69 1.32 17.63
N VAL A 58 -38.42 1.11 18.74
CA VAL A 58 -39.78 1.66 18.89
C VAL A 58 -39.77 3.00 19.62
N GLN A 59 -38.90 3.16 20.60
CA GLN A 59 -38.73 4.38 21.41
C GLN A 59 -37.23 4.66 21.62
N PRO A 60 -36.82 5.93 21.81
CA PRO A 60 -37.60 7.17 21.71
C PRO A 60 -37.86 7.57 20.25
N VAL A 61 -37.06 7.06 19.27
CA VAL A 61 -37.17 7.37 17.86
C VAL A 61 -37.32 6.08 17.06
N LYS A 62 -38.29 6.05 16.12
CA LYS A 62 -38.48 4.91 15.23
C LYS A 62 -37.36 4.86 14.20
N ARG A 63 -36.50 3.85 14.27
CA ARG A 63 -35.45 3.57 13.28
C ARG A 63 -35.18 2.08 13.16
N ARG A 64 -34.62 1.65 12.02
CA ARG A 64 -34.10 0.28 11.84
C ARG A 64 -32.67 0.23 12.35
N VAL A 65 -32.33 -0.86 13.04
CA VAL A 65 -31.02 -1.13 13.64
C VAL A 65 -30.59 -2.55 13.34
N ALA A 66 -29.30 -2.82 13.41
CA ALA A 66 -28.77 -4.17 13.53
C ALA A 66 -28.65 -4.50 15.02
N LEU A 67 -29.31 -5.59 15.44
CA LEU A 67 -29.31 -6.06 16.82
C LEU A 67 -28.48 -7.34 16.88
N LYS A 68 -27.27 -7.27 17.43
CA LYS A 68 -26.41 -8.42 17.64
C LYS A 68 -26.68 -9.00 19.03
N VAL A 69 -27.12 -10.24 19.07
CA VAL A 69 -27.43 -10.98 20.34
C VAL A 69 -26.42 -12.10 20.50
N LEU A 70 -25.67 -12.11 21.60
CA LEU A 70 -24.64 -13.11 21.86
C LEU A 70 -25.27 -14.48 22.18
N LYS A 71 -24.53 -15.58 21.86
CA LYS A 71 -24.96 -16.94 22.15
C LYS A 71 -25.06 -17.16 23.67
N PRO A 72 -25.93 -18.10 24.15
CA PRO A 72 -25.99 -18.50 25.56
C PRO A 72 -24.61 -18.98 26.06
N GLY A 73 -24.37 -18.85 27.40
CA GLY A 73 -23.11 -19.26 28.01
C GLY A 73 -22.03 -18.15 28.08
N MET A 74 -22.32 -16.96 27.52
CA MET A 74 -21.48 -15.76 27.64
C MET A 74 -22.01 -14.79 28.71
N ASP A 75 -22.56 -15.31 29.79
CA ASP A 75 -23.26 -14.57 30.86
C ASP A 75 -22.53 -14.64 32.22
N SER A 76 -21.25 -15.02 32.27
CA SER A 76 -20.47 -15.00 33.49
C SER A 76 -20.31 -13.56 34.04
N LYS A 77 -20.20 -13.39 35.36
CA LYS A 77 -20.01 -12.06 35.99
C LYS A 77 -18.82 -11.30 35.44
N GLN A 78 -17.75 -12.00 35.10
CA GLN A 78 -16.57 -11.40 34.45
C GLN A 78 -16.87 -10.91 33.04
N VAL A 79 -17.62 -11.68 32.25
CA VAL A 79 -18.06 -11.35 30.91
C VAL A 79 -18.96 -10.11 30.94
N ILE A 80 -19.91 -10.04 31.87
CA ILE A 80 -20.80 -8.89 32.02
C ILE A 80 -20.01 -7.64 32.43
N GLY A 81 -19.07 -7.75 33.37
CA GLY A 81 -18.24 -6.60 33.78
C GLY A 81 -17.38 -6.03 32.65
N ARG A 82 -16.77 -6.88 31.83
CA ARG A 82 -16.04 -6.45 30.62
C ARG A 82 -16.96 -5.85 29.56
N PHE A 83 -18.13 -6.45 29.35
CA PHE A 83 -19.13 -5.94 28.44
C PHE A 83 -19.55 -4.49 28.79
N GLU A 84 -19.77 -4.20 30.07
CA GLU A 84 -20.13 -2.86 30.53
C GLU A 84 -19.00 -1.84 30.30
N SER A 85 -17.76 -2.24 30.56
CA SER A 85 -16.59 -1.42 30.32
C SER A 85 -16.40 -1.13 28.80
N GLU A 86 -16.50 -2.16 27.96
CA GLU A 86 -16.38 -2.01 26.50
C GLU A 86 -17.56 -1.25 25.90
N ARG A 87 -18.77 -1.41 26.45
CA ARG A 87 -19.95 -0.65 26.03
C ARG A 87 -19.70 0.85 26.08
N GLN A 88 -19.10 1.35 27.15
CA GLN A 88 -18.82 2.79 27.30
C GLN A 88 -17.77 3.26 26.30
N ALA A 89 -16.72 2.48 26.09
CA ALA A 89 -15.68 2.79 25.09
C ALA A 89 -16.25 2.80 23.66
N LEU A 90 -17.10 1.82 23.34
CA LEU A 90 -17.76 1.71 22.03
C LEU A 90 -18.76 2.85 21.77
N ALA A 91 -19.49 3.28 22.82
CA ALA A 91 -20.41 4.42 22.71
C ALA A 91 -19.68 5.76 22.39
N MET A 92 -18.39 5.86 22.76
CA MET A 92 -17.56 7.03 22.47
C MET A 92 -16.96 7.03 21.05
N MET A 93 -17.17 5.96 20.26
CA MET A 93 -16.69 5.91 18.88
C MET A 93 -17.62 6.70 17.96
N ASP A 94 -17.17 7.86 17.54
CA ASP A 94 -17.84 8.67 16.51
C ASP A 94 -16.89 8.90 15.35
N HIS A 95 -17.04 8.10 14.29
CA HIS A 95 -16.24 8.20 13.08
C HIS A 95 -17.09 7.84 11.85
N PRO A 96 -17.00 8.56 10.73
CA PRO A 96 -17.87 8.34 9.56
C PRO A 96 -17.73 6.92 8.98
N ASN A 97 -16.57 6.28 9.12
CA ASN A 97 -16.30 4.95 8.61
C ASN A 97 -16.45 3.82 9.67
N ILE A 98 -17.05 4.11 10.81
CA ILE A 98 -17.42 3.10 11.83
C ILE A 98 -18.94 3.07 11.97
N ALA A 99 -19.54 1.89 12.06
CA ALA A 99 -20.96 1.76 12.38
C ALA A 99 -21.21 2.21 13.83
N ARG A 100 -22.13 3.14 14.02
CA ARG A 100 -22.45 3.65 15.36
C ARG A 100 -23.11 2.60 16.22
N ILE A 101 -22.70 2.50 17.47
CA ILE A 101 -23.40 1.72 18.49
C ILE A 101 -24.37 2.67 19.19
N PHE A 102 -25.65 2.27 19.22
CA PHE A 102 -26.71 3.08 19.78
C PHE A 102 -27.05 2.71 21.21
N ASP A 103 -26.93 1.41 21.51
CA ASP A 103 -27.32 0.88 22.80
C ASP A 103 -26.71 -0.50 23.02
N ALA A 104 -26.66 -0.94 24.28
CA ALA A 104 -26.28 -2.28 24.67
C ALA A 104 -26.99 -2.66 25.96
N GLY A 105 -27.38 -3.91 26.09
CA GLY A 105 -28.13 -4.37 27.22
C GLY A 105 -28.21 -5.89 27.31
N THR A 106 -29.17 -6.36 28.14
CA THR A 106 -29.42 -7.77 28.38
C THR A 106 -30.86 -8.10 28.01
N THR A 107 -31.04 -9.22 27.28
CA THR A 107 -32.39 -9.73 26.98
C THR A 107 -33.07 -10.26 28.26
N PRO A 108 -34.39 -10.46 28.27
CA PRO A 108 -35.09 -11.08 29.41
C PRO A 108 -34.53 -12.47 29.80
N GLN A 109 -33.91 -13.17 28.86
CA GLN A 109 -33.26 -14.46 29.04
C GLN A 109 -31.79 -14.37 29.50
N GLY A 110 -31.28 -13.16 29.84
CA GLY A 110 -29.91 -12.94 30.29
C GLY A 110 -28.87 -12.83 29.19
N ARG A 111 -29.26 -12.85 27.92
CA ARG A 111 -28.30 -12.76 26.78
C ARG A 111 -27.91 -11.30 26.54
N LEU A 112 -26.62 -11.06 26.34
CA LEU A 112 -26.13 -9.75 26.02
C LEU A 112 -26.47 -9.37 24.56
N TYR A 113 -26.80 -8.09 24.31
CA TYR A 113 -27.04 -7.57 22.96
C TYR A 113 -26.42 -6.20 22.76
N PHE A 114 -26.15 -5.90 21.49
CA PHE A 114 -25.78 -4.58 21.01
C PHE A 114 -26.74 -4.13 19.91
N ALA A 115 -27.23 -2.91 20.01
CA ALA A 115 -27.98 -2.25 18.94
C ALA A 115 -27.06 -1.27 18.23
N MET A 116 -26.90 -1.44 16.94
CA MET A 116 -25.96 -0.66 16.13
C MET A 116 -26.60 -0.19 14.81
N GLU A 117 -25.91 0.69 14.12
CA GLU A 117 -26.27 1.16 12.78
C GLU A 117 -26.47 -0.02 11.83
N LEU A 118 -27.63 -0.08 11.19
CA LEU A 118 -27.91 -1.06 10.15
C LEU A 118 -27.26 -0.57 8.85
N VAL A 119 -26.07 -1.07 8.57
CA VAL A 119 -25.32 -0.74 7.36
C VAL A 119 -25.82 -1.63 6.22
N ARG A 120 -26.40 -1.00 5.18
CA ARG A 120 -26.79 -1.67 3.94
C ARG A 120 -25.65 -1.52 2.95
N GLY A 121 -24.76 -2.48 2.91
CA GLY A 121 -23.59 -2.45 2.05
C GLY A 121 -23.12 -3.86 1.70
N GLU A 122 -22.16 -3.94 0.80
CA GLU A 122 -21.50 -5.17 0.39
C GLU A 122 -20.12 -5.27 1.06
N PRO A 123 -19.60 -6.48 1.32
CA PRO A 123 -18.21 -6.66 1.74
C PRO A 123 -17.25 -5.97 0.79
N ILE A 124 -16.20 -5.32 1.33
CA ILE A 124 -15.29 -4.49 0.54
C ILE A 124 -14.68 -5.22 -0.67
N THR A 125 -14.35 -6.51 -0.55
CA THR A 125 -13.80 -7.31 -1.66
C THR A 125 -14.85 -7.53 -2.74
N ALA A 126 -16.08 -7.88 -2.35
CA ALA A 126 -17.19 -8.10 -3.29
C ALA A 126 -17.57 -6.80 -4.03
N TYR A 127 -17.68 -5.69 -3.30
CA TYR A 127 -17.94 -4.38 -3.89
C TYR A 127 -16.84 -3.98 -4.89
N CYS A 128 -15.57 -4.10 -4.49
CA CYS A 128 -14.45 -3.74 -5.35
C CYS A 128 -14.39 -4.58 -6.64
N ASP A 129 -14.75 -5.86 -6.55
CA ASP A 129 -14.77 -6.76 -7.71
C ASP A 129 -16.02 -6.52 -8.57
N GLY A 130 -17.20 -6.34 -7.96
CA GLY A 130 -18.45 -6.03 -8.67
C GLY A 130 -18.39 -4.70 -9.44
N ALA A 131 -17.83 -3.67 -8.83
CA ALA A 131 -17.64 -2.36 -9.46
C ALA A 131 -16.39 -2.30 -10.36
N ASN A 132 -15.61 -3.37 -10.45
CA ASN A 132 -14.33 -3.44 -11.18
C ASN A 132 -13.38 -2.29 -10.83
N LEU A 133 -13.19 -2.00 -9.54
CA LEU A 133 -12.32 -0.91 -9.11
C LEU A 133 -10.85 -1.19 -9.44
N SER A 134 -10.16 -0.18 -9.96
CA SER A 134 -8.72 -0.21 -10.19
C SER A 134 -7.94 -0.41 -8.89
N THR A 135 -6.67 -0.78 -8.99
CA THR A 135 -5.77 -0.92 -7.83
C THR A 135 -5.76 0.36 -6.97
N ARG A 136 -5.75 1.54 -7.60
CA ARG A 136 -5.74 2.82 -6.88
C ARG A 136 -7.04 3.05 -6.10
N GLU A 137 -8.20 2.88 -6.74
CA GLU A 137 -9.50 3.06 -6.08
C GLU A 137 -9.69 2.12 -4.89
N ARG A 138 -9.19 0.88 -4.99
CA ARG A 138 -9.17 -0.08 -3.87
C ARG A 138 -8.29 0.39 -2.72
N LEU A 139 -7.12 0.96 -3.01
CA LEU A 139 -6.23 1.53 -2.02
C LEU A 139 -6.84 2.75 -1.32
N ASP A 140 -7.54 3.61 -2.06
CA ASP A 140 -8.22 4.78 -1.50
C ASP A 140 -9.32 4.36 -0.50
N LEU A 141 -10.14 3.33 -0.83
CA LEU A 141 -11.10 2.75 0.12
C LEU A 141 -10.41 2.12 1.34
N PHE A 142 -9.32 1.39 1.11
CA PHE A 142 -8.59 0.73 2.19
C PHE A 142 -7.94 1.73 3.16
N VAL A 143 -7.49 2.88 2.69
CA VAL A 143 -7.01 3.97 3.57
C VAL A 143 -8.10 4.40 4.56
N SER A 144 -9.37 4.48 4.11
CA SER A 144 -10.49 4.80 5.01
C SER A 144 -10.73 3.72 6.06
N VAL A 145 -10.49 2.44 5.73
CA VAL A 145 -10.51 1.34 6.72
C VAL A 145 -9.43 1.54 7.78
N CYS A 146 -8.19 1.85 7.34
CA CYS A 146 -7.09 2.11 8.28
C CYS A 146 -7.37 3.29 9.21
N GLN A 147 -7.97 4.38 8.70
CA GLN A 147 -8.35 5.55 9.50
C GLN A 147 -9.43 5.20 10.54
N ALA A 148 -10.42 4.38 10.16
CA ALA A 148 -11.44 3.89 11.09
C ALA A 148 -10.82 3.07 12.23
N LEU A 149 -9.95 2.12 11.91
CA LEU A 149 -9.28 1.31 12.93
C LEU A 149 -8.32 2.13 13.79
N GLN A 150 -7.61 3.10 13.21
CA GLN A 150 -6.78 4.01 13.99
C GLN A 150 -7.59 4.80 15.00
N HIS A 151 -8.79 5.29 14.63
CA HIS A 151 -9.69 5.96 15.55
C HIS A 151 -10.07 5.06 16.73
N ALA A 152 -10.42 3.79 16.46
CA ALA A 152 -10.71 2.83 17.51
C ALA A 152 -9.50 2.55 18.43
N HIS A 153 -8.31 2.37 17.82
CA HIS A 153 -7.06 2.13 18.54
C HIS A 153 -6.70 3.30 19.49
N THR A 154 -6.94 4.55 19.08
CA THR A 154 -6.73 5.72 19.96
C THR A 154 -7.67 5.77 21.16
N LYS A 155 -8.81 5.06 21.07
CA LYS A 155 -9.76 4.87 22.18
C LYS A 155 -9.49 3.60 23.01
N GLY A 156 -8.38 2.89 22.74
CA GLY A 156 -8.01 1.65 23.38
C GLY A 156 -8.79 0.43 22.91
N ILE A 157 -9.55 0.55 21.80
CA ILE A 157 -10.38 -0.53 21.27
C ILE A 157 -9.64 -1.23 20.14
N ILE A 158 -9.45 -2.56 20.27
CA ILE A 158 -8.88 -3.43 19.26
C ILE A 158 -10.01 -4.21 18.61
N HIS A 159 -10.03 -4.27 17.27
CA HIS A 159 -11.13 -4.92 16.54
C HIS A 159 -11.09 -6.45 16.64
N ARG A 160 -9.91 -7.06 16.57
CA ARG A 160 -9.65 -8.52 16.73
C ARG A 160 -10.31 -9.46 15.70
N ASP A 161 -11.14 -8.95 14.80
CA ASP A 161 -11.85 -9.74 13.77
C ASP A 161 -11.97 -8.98 12.44
N VAL A 162 -10.89 -8.30 12.03
CA VAL A 162 -10.86 -7.56 10.75
C VAL A 162 -10.87 -8.56 9.61
N LYS A 163 -11.93 -8.49 8.79
CA LYS A 163 -12.11 -9.32 7.58
C LYS A 163 -13.08 -8.63 6.62
N PRO A 164 -13.16 -9.02 5.34
CA PRO A 164 -14.01 -8.35 4.37
C PRO A 164 -15.49 -8.27 4.76
N SER A 165 -16.04 -9.31 5.41
CA SER A 165 -17.44 -9.31 5.85
C SER A 165 -17.74 -8.29 6.96
N ASN A 166 -16.70 -7.81 7.66
CA ASN A 166 -16.80 -6.79 8.71
C ASN A 166 -16.42 -5.39 8.23
N VAL A 167 -16.11 -5.26 6.92
CA VAL A 167 -15.81 -3.99 6.25
C VAL A 167 -16.76 -3.84 5.08
N LEU A 168 -17.85 -3.12 5.30
CA LEU A 168 -18.89 -2.93 4.29
C LEU A 168 -18.67 -1.64 3.50
N VAL A 169 -19.04 -1.66 2.23
CA VAL A 169 -19.10 -0.47 1.39
C VAL A 169 -20.55 -0.17 1.07
N THR A 170 -20.98 1.03 1.38
CA THR A 170 -22.30 1.55 1.05
C THR A 170 -22.15 2.77 0.14
N LEU A 171 -23.22 3.14 -0.54
CA LEU A 171 -23.25 4.37 -1.34
C LEU A 171 -23.92 5.49 -0.54
N HIS A 172 -23.24 6.63 -0.44
CA HIS A 172 -23.79 7.87 0.09
C HIS A 172 -23.60 8.94 -0.98
N ASP A 173 -24.68 9.50 -1.50
CA ASP A 173 -24.67 10.44 -2.62
C ASP A 173 -23.83 9.91 -3.81
N GLU A 174 -24.08 8.65 -4.18
CA GLU A 174 -23.39 7.91 -5.25
C GLU A 174 -21.88 7.67 -5.01
N LYS A 175 -21.35 8.09 -3.86
CA LYS A 175 -19.95 7.85 -3.50
C LYS A 175 -19.81 6.65 -2.60
N PRO A 176 -18.82 5.78 -2.84
CA PRO A 176 -18.55 4.64 -1.96
C PRO A 176 -18.01 5.12 -0.62
N VAL A 177 -18.67 4.71 0.45
CA VAL A 177 -18.28 4.98 1.84
C VAL A 177 -18.07 3.65 2.55
N VAL A 178 -16.90 3.49 3.14
CA VAL A 178 -16.56 2.33 3.96
C VAL A 178 -17.21 2.45 5.33
N LYS A 179 -17.75 1.35 5.84
CA LYS A 179 -18.24 1.19 7.22
C LYS A 179 -17.63 -0.06 7.83
N VAL A 180 -16.81 0.11 8.86
CA VAL A 180 -16.31 -0.97 9.69
C VAL A 180 -17.40 -1.32 10.70
N ILE A 181 -17.78 -2.59 10.74
CA ILE A 181 -18.82 -3.13 11.62
C ILE A 181 -18.23 -4.20 12.56
N ASP A 182 -18.94 -4.51 13.59
CA ASP A 182 -18.71 -5.71 14.40
C ASP A 182 -17.32 -5.80 15.06
N PHE A 183 -16.94 -4.78 15.83
CA PHE A 183 -15.76 -4.85 16.69
C PHE A 183 -15.86 -6.09 17.59
N GLY A 184 -14.77 -6.87 17.66
CA GLY A 184 -14.72 -8.21 18.24
C GLY A 184 -14.92 -8.28 19.76
N ILE A 185 -15.96 -7.61 20.27
CA ILE A 185 -16.33 -7.52 21.69
C ILE A 185 -16.48 -8.91 22.31
N ALA A 186 -17.10 -9.82 21.58
CA ALA A 186 -17.28 -11.18 22.05
C ALA A 186 -15.95 -11.96 22.19
N LYS A 187 -14.92 -11.62 21.41
CA LYS A 187 -13.58 -12.21 21.54
C LYS A 187 -12.82 -11.65 22.75
N ALA A 188 -12.98 -10.37 23.05
CA ALA A 188 -12.38 -9.74 24.23
C ALA A 188 -12.98 -10.28 25.54
N VAL A 189 -14.29 -10.51 25.52
CA VAL A 189 -15.06 -11.02 26.66
C VAL A 189 -14.71 -12.46 26.96
N ASN A 190 -14.40 -13.31 25.97
CA ASN A 190 -14.13 -14.73 26.11
C ASN A 190 -12.66 -15.11 26.37
N GLN A 191 -11.78 -14.15 26.52
CA GLN A 191 -10.34 -14.41 26.59
C GLN A 191 -9.91 -15.36 27.74
N ASP A 192 -10.70 -15.46 28.82
CA ASP A 192 -10.39 -16.32 29.97
C ASP A 192 -11.16 -17.66 30.00
N LEU A 193 -12.13 -17.88 29.08
CA LEU A 193 -12.91 -19.11 29.03
C LEU A 193 -12.22 -20.26 28.28
N THR A 194 -11.09 -19.99 27.64
CA THR A 194 -10.34 -20.96 26.80
C THR A 194 -9.53 -21.97 27.63
N ASP A 195 -9.41 -21.81 28.94
CA ASP A 195 -8.50 -22.65 29.74
C ASP A 195 -9.03 -24.03 30.16
N ARG A 196 -10.31 -24.36 30.00
CA ARG A 196 -10.76 -25.63 30.62
C ARG A 196 -11.79 -26.52 29.93
N THR A 197 -12.53 -26.13 28.90
CA THR A 197 -13.52 -27.07 28.36
C THR A 197 -13.84 -26.77 26.88
N VAL A 198 -13.90 -27.84 26.09
CA VAL A 198 -14.60 -27.97 24.79
C VAL A 198 -13.72 -27.89 23.55
N PHE A 199 -12.91 -28.92 23.31
CA PHE A 199 -12.19 -29.17 22.08
C PHE A 199 -13.08 -29.29 20.82
N THR A 200 -14.34 -29.64 20.95
CA THR A 200 -15.27 -29.83 19.82
C THR A 200 -15.99 -28.54 19.39
N GLU A 201 -16.23 -27.61 20.30
CA GLU A 201 -16.84 -26.31 20.00
C GLU A 201 -15.84 -25.29 19.47
N PHE A 202 -14.53 -25.50 19.67
CA PHE A 202 -13.47 -24.58 19.27
C PHE A 202 -13.45 -24.33 17.76
N ARG A 203 -13.78 -25.30 16.91
CA ARG A 203 -13.93 -25.10 15.46
C ARG A 203 -15.06 -24.12 15.09
N GLN A 204 -16.14 -24.09 15.85
CA GLN A 204 -17.25 -23.13 15.66
C GLN A 204 -16.89 -21.74 16.19
N PHE A 205 -16.03 -21.66 17.24
CA PHE A 205 -15.57 -20.41 17.84
C PHE A 205 -14.37 -19.77 17.13
N MET A 206 -13.63 -20.50 16.29
CA MET A 206 -12.36 -20.01 15.72
C MET A 206 -12.52 -18.89 14.69
N GLY A 207 -13.73 -18.53 14.27
CA GLY A 207 -13.96 -17.49 13.27
C GLY A 207 -13.42 -17.88 11.91
N THR A 208 -12.86 -16.92 11.17
CA THR A 208 -12.31 -17.09 9.82
C THR A 208 -10.78 -17.15 9.92
N PRO A 209 -10.17 -18.36 9.96
CA PRO A 209 -8.75 -18.54 10.28
C PRO A 209 -7.83 -17.85 9.25
N GLU A 210 -8.30 -17.58 8.04
CA GLU A 210 -7.56 -16.93 6.97
C GLU A 210 -7.07 -15.52 7.32
N TYR A 211 -7.73 -14.82 8.25
CA TYR A 211 -7.40 -13.45 8.70
C TYR A 211 -6.79 -13.39 10.09
N MET A 212 -6.61 -14.56 10.73
CA MET A 212 -6.08 -14.66 12.09
C MET A 212 -4.60 -14.33 12.12
N SER A 213 -4.19 -13.51 13.10
CA SER A 213 -2.77 -13.21 13.32
C SER A 213 -2.01 -14.35 14.01
N PRO A 214 -0.69 -14.43 13.89
CA PRO A 214 0.14 -15.43 14.58
C PRO A 214 -0.06 -15.48 16.08
N GLU A 215 -0.19 -14.30 16.72
CA GLU A 215 -0.45 -14.21 18.17
C GLU A 215 -1.84 -14.69 18.57
N GLN A 216 -2.86 -14.48 17.72
CA GLN A 216 -4.19 -15.07 17.95
C GLN A 216 -4.20 -16.59 17.75
N ALA A 217 -3.38 -17.10 16.84
CA ALA A 217 -3.22 -18.54 16.64
C ALA A 217 -2.42 -19.20 17.78
N SER A 218 -1.64 -18.44 18.55
CA SER A 218 -0.97 -18.89 19.76
C SER A 218 -1.97 -18.90 20.91
N MET A 219 -2.00 -19.95 21.72
CA MET A 219 -2.97 -20.07 22.84
C MET A 219 -2.81 -19.02 23.96
N SER A 220 -1.77 -18.20 23.93
CA SER A 220 -1.53 -17.11 24.88
C SER A 220 -2.37 -15.88 24.54
N GLY A 221 -3.70 -16.02 24.56
CA GLY A 221 -4.67 -14.95 24.24
C GLY A 221 -4.54 -13.63 25.01
N LEU A 222 -3.62 -13.52 25.94
CA LEU A 222 -3.35 -12.36 26.79
C LEU A 222 -2.59 -11.22 26.09
N ASP A 223 -1.99 -11.46 24.90
CA ASP A 223 -1.02 -10.55 24.29
C ASP A 223 -1.50 -9.85 22.99
N ALA A 224 -2.81 -9.83 22.74
CA ALA A 224 -3.33 -9.15 21.55
C ALA A 224 -3.25 -7.61 21.71
N ASP A 225 -2.37 -6.96 20.97
CA ASP A 225 -2.28 -5.50 20.84
C ASP A 225 -2.87 -5.01 19.50
N THR A 226 -2.80 -3.72 19.24
CA THR A 226 -3.29 -3.11 17.99
C THR A 226 -2.64 -3.68 16.72
N ARG A 227 -1.47 -4.30 16.83
CA ARG A 227 -0.73 -4.92 15.70
C ARG A 227 -1.36 -6.23 15.24
N THR A 228 -2.24 -6.82 16.05
CA THR A 228 -3.12 -7.91 15.62
C THR A 228 -4.02 -7.47 14.47
N ASP A 229 -4.64 -6.29 14.59
CA ASP A 229 -5.46 -5.72 13.53
C ASP A 229 -4.63 -5.33 12.30
N ILE A 230 -3.36 -4.91 12.49
CA ILE A 230 -2.44 -4.61 11.37
C ILE A 230 -2.19 -5.87 10.52
N TYR A 231 -2.02 -7.03 11.14
CA TYR A 231 -1.88 -8.28 10.40
C TYR A 231 -3.13 -8.60 9.59
N SER A 232 -4.30 -8.54 10.22
CA SER A 232 -5.57 -8.80 9.56
C SER A 232 -5.86 -7.78 8.43
N LEU A 233 -5.52 -6.49 8.62
CA LEU A 233 -5.51 -5.48 7.56
C LEU A 233 -4.59 -5.88 6.41
N GLY A 234 -3.40 -6.40 6.70
CA GLY A 234 -2.48 -6.92 5.70
C GLY A 234 -3.09 -8.04 4.86
N VAL A 235 -3.84 -8.96 5.50
CA VAL A 235 -4.56 -10.04 4.79
C VAL A 235 -5.68 -9.47 3.91
N VAL A 236 -6.47 -8.52 4.40
CA VAL A 236 -7.51 -7.85 3.60
C VAL A 236 -6.90 -7.10 2.41
N LEU A 237 -5.80 -6.37 2.62
CA LEU A 237 -5.09 -5.68 1.54
C LEU A 237 -4.54 -6.68 0.52
N TYR A 238 -3.96 -7.78 0.98
CA TYR A 238 -3.49 -8.86 0.11
C TYR A 238 -4.64 -9.37 -0.79
N GLU A 239 -5.80 -9.68 -0.20
CA GLU A 239 -6.97 -10.17 -0.94
C GLU A 239 -7.50 -9.12 -1.93
N LEU A 240 -7.58 -7.85 -1.54
CA LEU A 240 -7.93 -6.75 -2.44
C LEU A 240 -6.99 -6.63 -3.64
N MET A 241 -5.70 -6.92 -3.47
CA MET A 241 -4.68 -6.84 -4.53
C MET A 241 -4.61 -8.13 -5.36
N ALA A 242 -4.50 -9.28 -4.72
CA ALA A 242 -4.25 -10.57 -5.35
C ALA A 242 -5.53 -11.38 -5.68
N GLY A 243 -6.70 -10.98 -5.14
CA GLY A 243 -7.97 -11.70 -5.34
C GLY A 243 -8.12 -12.98 -4.51
N SER A 244 -7.18 -13.28 -3.64
CA SER A 244 -7.18 -14.42 -2.73
C SER A 244 -6.43 -14.09 -1.44
N THR A 245 -6.68 -14.84 -0.38
CA THR A 245 -5.93 -14.73 0.87
C THR A 245 -4.49 -15.24 0.72
N PRO A 246 -3.54 -14.84 1.60
CA PRO A 246 -2.15 -15.31 1.58
C PRO A 246 -2.03 -16.83 1.62
N PHE A 247 -2.81 -17.47 2.48
CA PHE A 247 -2.95 -18.92 2.56
C PHE A 247 -4.26 -19.35 1.91
N GLU A 248 -4.24 -20.48 1.20
CA GLU A 248 -5.41 -20.97 0.47
C GLU A 248 -6.50 -21.42 1.45
N LYS A 249 -7.75 -20.98 1.19
CA LYS A 249 -8.90 -21.32 2.04
C LYS A 249 -9.09 -22.84 2.18
N ASP A 250 -8.89 -23.57 1.10
CA ASP A 250 -9.05 -25.02 1.08
C ASP A 250 -7.95 -25.73 1.90
N LYS A 251 -6.70 -25.20 1.87
CA LYS A 251 -5.61 -25.70 2.70
C LYS A 251 -5.94 -25.55 4.19
N LEU A 252 -6.46 -24.41 4.61
CA LEU A 252 -6.81 -24.16 6.00
C LEU A 252 -8.08 -24.91 6.43
N LYS A 253 -9.07 -25.08 5.55
CA LYS A 253 -10.30 -25.83 5.85
C LYS A 253 -10.07 -27.32 6.05
N ASN A 254 -9.17 -27.91 5.28
CA ASN A 254 -8.89 -29.33 5.29
C ASN A 254 -7.82 -29.73 6.35
N ALA A 255 -7.10 -28.77 6.90
CA ALA A 255 -6.12 -28.98 7.96
C ALA A 255 -6.78 -29.16 9.33
N ASP A 256 -6.13 -29.89 10.22
CA ASP A 256 -6.49 -29.90 11.62
C ASP A 256 -6.12 -28.56 12.31
N LEU A 257 -6.52 -28.40 13.55
CA LEU A 257 -6.34 -27.16 14.30
C LEU A 257 -4.86 -26.81 14.49
N ASP A 258 -4.05 -27.80 14.82
CA ASP A 258 -2.63 -27.57 15.11
C ASP A 258 -1.86 -27.25 13.82
N GLU A 259 -2.22 -27.89 12.73
CA GLU A 259 -1.67 -27.56 11.40
C GLU A 259 -2.09 -26.16 10.94
N VAL A 260 -3.36 -25.75 11.14
CA VAL A 260 -3.79 -24.36 10.86
C VAL A 260 -2.95 -23.36 11.66
N ARG A 261 -2.73 -23.62 12.94
CA ARG A 261 -1.88 -22.79 13.81
C ARG A 261 -0.44 -22.76 13.32
N ARG A 262 0.12 -23.91 12.97
CA ARG A 262 1.48 -24.01 12.43
C ARG A 262 1.64 -23.19 11.16
N ILE A 263 0.70 -23.32 10.20
CA ILE A 263 0.72 -22.57 8.95
C ILE A 263 0.70 -21.05 9.23
N ILE A 264 -0.19 -20.58 10.09
CA ILE A 264 -0.31 -19.15 10.38
C ILE A 264 0.95 -18.61 11.09
N ARG A 265 1.54 -19.39 11.99
CA ARG A 265 2.68 -18.95 12.81
C ARG A 265 4.01 -19.06 12.08
N GLU A 266 4.21 -20.10 11.26
CA GLU A 266 5.53 -20.49 10.79
C GLU A 266 5.70 -20.34 9.27
N GLU A 267 4.66 -20.55 8.46
CA GLU A 267 4.79 -20.45 7.01
C GLU A 267 4.78 -19.00 6.52
N ASP A 268 5.78 -18.65 5.70
CA ASP A 268 5.81 -17.36 5.03
C ASP A 268 4.84 -17.31 3.84
N PRO A 269 3.94 -16.34 3.79
CA PRO A 269 3.05 -16.20 2.66
C PRO A 269 3.80 -15.69 1.41
N PRO A 270 3.39 -16.11 0.19
CA PRO A 270 3.94 -15.55 -1.03
C PRO A 270 3.57 -14.08 -1.17
N ALA A 271 4.46 -13.26 -1.73
CA ALA A 271 4.12 -11.86 -2.04
C ALA A 271 2.93 -11.76 -3.02
N PRO A 272 2.09 -10.73 -2.95
CA PRO A 272 0.94 -10.53 -3.85
C PRO A 272 1.30 -10.65 -5.34
N SER A 273 2.40 -10.05 -5.78
CA SER A 273 2.87 -10.15 -7.17
C SER A 273 3.29 -11.56 -7.58
N ALA A 274 3.81 -12.36 -6.63
CA ALA A 274 4.17 -13.76 -6.87
C ALA A 274 2.93 -14.64 -7.01
N ARG A 275 1.84 -14.30 -6.32
CA ARG A 275 0.55 -15.00 -6.45
C ARG A 275 -0.03 -14.83 -7.86
N ILE A 276 0.03 -13.62 -8.42
CA ILE A 276 -0.41 -13.32 -9.79
C ILE A 276 0.53 -13.97 -10.83
N ALA A 277 1.81 -14.14 -10.49
CA ALA A 277 2.85 -14.60 -11.41
C ALA A 277 2.91 -16.11 -11.61
N ARG A 278 2.22 -16.92 -10.81
CA ARG A 278 2.23 -18.37 -11.03
C ARG A 278 1.57 -18.70 -12.37
N PRO A 279 2.31 -18.68 -13.49
CA PRO A 279 1.84 -19.31 -14.70
C PRO A 279 1.95 -20.81 -14.45
N THR A 280 0.99 -21.50 -14.88
CA THR A 280 0.88 -22.92 -15.05
C THR A 280 1.93 -23.48 -16.00
N THR A 281 3.20 -23.34 -15.68
CA THR A 281 4.32 -23.87 -16.50
C THR A 281 5.05 -25.03 -15.81
N ASP A 282 4.29 -25.91 -15.15
CA ASP A 282 4.76 -27.28 -14.93
C ASP A 282 3.85 -28.32 -15.64
N ALA A 283 3.28 -27.94 -16.79
CA ALA A 283 2.49 -28.82 -17.66
C ALA A 283 3.34 -29.87 -18.41
N GLY A 284 4.60 -30.06 -18.01
CA GLY A 284 5.49 -31.04 -18.66
C GLY A 284 5.74 -32.34 -17.89
N ARG A 285 5.30 -32.47 -16.63
CA ARG A 285 5.71 -33.66 -15.83
C ARG A 285 4.72 -34.21 -14.81
N ALA A 286 3.44 -33.89 -14.85
CA ALA A 286 2.43 -34.55 -14.00
C ALA A 286 1.09 -34.60 -14.71
N ILE A 287 0.96 -35.54 -15.60
CA ILE A 287 -0.31 -35.98 -16.15
C ILE A 287 -0.96 -36.86 -15.08
N THR A 288 -2.00 -36.38 -14.39
CA THR A 288 -3.24 -37.08 -14.05
C THR A 288 -4.16 -36.42 -13.02
N SER A 289 -3.75 -35.37 -12.26
CA SER A 289 -4.70 -34.67 -11.37
C SER A 289 -4.58 -33.12 -11.37
N SER A 290 -3.59 -32.59 -12.05
CA SER A 290 -3.19 -31.17 -12.01
C SER A 290 -3.87 -30.26 -13.04
N ALA A 291 -4.47 -30.82 -14.10
CA ALA A 291 -5.01 -30.02 -15.20
C ALA A 291 -6.19 -29.10 -14.77
N LYS A 292 -7.05 -29.58 -13.86
CA LYS A 292 -8.15 -28.75 -13.32
C LYS A 292 -7.66 -27.58 -12.45
N THR A 293 -6.65 -27.83 -11.60
CA THR A 293 -6.06 -26.81 -10.72
C THR A 293 -5.28 -25.77 -11.51
N VAL A 294 -4.61 -26.22 -12.59
CA VAL A 294 -3.82 -25.38 -13.50
C VAL A 294 -4.72 -24.44 -14.31
N LEU A 295 -5.82 -24.97 -14.85
CA LEU A 295 -6.79 -24.19 -15.61
C LEU A 295 -7.53 -23.19 -14.69
N HIS A 296 -7.86 -23.60 -13.47
CA HIS A 296 -8.52 -22.77 -12.48
C HIS A 296 -7.67 -21.57 -12.05
N ASN A 297 -6.37 -21.75 -11.84
CA ASN A 297 -5.44 -20.68 -11.44
C ASN A 297 -5.15 -19.68 -12.58
N ALA A 298 -5.09 -20.14 -13.83
CA ALA A 298 -4.92 -19.27 -15.00
C ALA A 298 -6.17 -18.43 -15.25
N THR A 299 -7.33 -19.03 -15.12
CA THR A 299 -8.63 -18.33 -15.21
C THR A 299 -8.75 -17.30 -14.09
N ASN A 300 -8.28 -17.63 -12.86
CA ASN A 300 -8.30 -16.72 -11.72
C ASN A 300 -7.44 -15.47 -11.94
N SER A 301 -6.19 -15.59 -12.41
CA SER A 301 -5.31 -14.44 -12.59
C SER A 301 -5.85 -13.45 -13.65
N THR A 302 -6.43 -13.96 -14.72
CA THR A 302 -7.07 -13.14 -15.77
C THR A 302 -8.33 -12.45 -15.24
N THR A 303 -9.17 -13.18 -14.49
CA THR A 303 -10.38 -12.63 -13.87
C THR A 303 -10.02 -11.57 -12.83
N VAL A 304 -9.03 -11.85 -11.98
CA VAL A 304 -8.51 -10.91 -10.99
C VAL A 304 -8.01 -9.62 -11.64
N ALA A 305 -7.24 -9.72 -12.72
CA ALA A 305 -6.73 -8.56 -13.45
C ALA A 305 -7.87 -7.77 -14.12
N LYS A 306 -8.87 -8.46 -14.69
CA LYS A 306 -10.06 -7.83 -15.28
C LYS A 306 -10.82 -7.00 -14.25
N HIS A 307 -11.05 -7.53 -13.04
CA HIS A 307 -11.71 -6.80 -11.95
C HIS A 307 -10.92 -5.60 -11.48
N ARG A 308 -9.63 -5.46 -11.87
CA ARG A 308 -8.76 -4.30 -11.56
C ARG A 308 -8.51 -3.42 -12.78
N ARG A 309 -9.32 -3.58 -13.84
CA ARG A 309 -9.23 -2.85 -15.12
C ARG A 309 -7.82 -2.90 -15.72
N THR A 310 -7.19 -4.08 -15.69
CA THR A 310 -5.83 -4.27 -16.19
C THR A 310 -5.62 -5.70 -16.70
N ASP A 311 -4.45 -5.99 -17.24
CA ASP A 311 -4.03 -7.34 -17.61
C ASP A 311 -3.12 -7.97 -16.54
N PRO A 312 -2.94 -9.31 -16.51
CA PRO A 312 -2.16 -9.98 -15.47
C PRO A 312 -0.69 -9.53 -15.38
N ARG A 313 -0.04 -9.20 -16.52
CA ARG A 313 1.35 -8.76 -16.55
C ARG A 313 1.49 -7.37 -15.96
N THR A 314 0.63 -6.46 -16.35
CA THR A 314 0.57 -5.10 -15.83
C THR A 314 0.20 -5.09 -14.35
N LEU A 315 -0.79 -5.89 -13.93
CA LEU A 315 -1.14 -6.04 -12.52
C LEU A 315 0.07 -6.51 -11.69
N ARG A 316 0.71 -7.59 -12.15
CA ARG A 316 1.95 -8.07 -11.49
C ARG A 316 3.01 -6.99 -11.37
N HIS A 317 3.22 -6.19 -12.42
CA HIS A 317 4.20 -5.11 -12.40
C HIS A 317 3.80 -3.99 -11.43
N GLN A 318 2.52 -3.66 -11.32
CA GLN A 318 2.00 -2.68 -10.35
C GLN A 318 2.20 -3.14 -8.91
N LEU A 319 1.95 -4.43 -8.63
CA LEU A 319 2.09 -5.00 -7.28
C LEU A 319 3.55 -5.19 -6.89
N ARG A 320 4.40 -5.61 -7.86
CA ARG A 320 5.80 -5.92 -7.60
C ARG A 320 6.57 -4.69 -7.11
N GLY A 321 7.13 -4.81 -5.95
CA GLY A 321 7.93 -3.76 -5.32
C GLY A 321 7.22 -3.13 -4.13
N GLU A 322 6.74 -1.91 -4.24
CA GLU A 322 6.24 -1.16 -3.08
C GLU A 322 5.02 -1.79 -2.42
N LEU A 323 4.02 -2.20 -3.21
CA LEU A 323 2.82 -2.84 -2.66
C LEU A 323 3.15 -4.20 -2.04
N ASP A 324 4.03 -4.99 -2.66
CA ASP A 324 4.53 -6.21 -2.02
C ASP A 324 5.16 -5.91 -0.66
N TRP A 325 6.06 -4.91 -0.58
CA TRP A 325 6.71 -4.54 0.67
C TRP A 325 5.72 -4.08 1.74
N ILE A 326 4.73 -3.26 1.38
CA ILE A 326 3.70 -2.77 2.30
C ILE A 326 2.90 -3.95 2.86
N VAL A 327 2.39 -4.81 2.00
CA VAL A 327 1.58 -5.97 2.41
C VAL A 327 2.41 -6.94 3.25
N MET A 328 3.60 -7.31 2.78
CA MET A 328 4.45 -8.29 3.48
C MET A 328 4.90 -7.77 4.85
N ARG A 329 5.13 -6.46 5.01
CA ARG A 329 5.41 -5.87 6.30
C ARG A 329 4.24 -6.00 7.30
N CYS A 330 3.00 -5.92 6.84
CA CYS A 330 1.85 -6.21 7.70
C CYS A 330 1.80 -7.67 8.13
N LEU A 331 2.24 -8.59 7.24
CA LEU A 331 2.18 -10.04 7.43
C LEU A 331 3.40 -10.63 8.14
N GLU A 332 4.34 -9.79 8.61
CA GLU A 332 5.47 -10.24 9.44
C GLU A 332 4.98 -11.05 10.64
N LYS A 333 5.64 -12.18 10.92
CA LYS A 333 5.26 -13.04 12.05
C LYS A 333 5.53 -12.37 13.37
N ASP A 334 6.70 -11.73 13.46
CA ASP A 334 7.04 -10.88 14.60
C ASP A 334 6.27 -9.56 14.52
N ARG A 335 5.36 -9.34 15.47
CA ARG A 335 4.55 -8.12 15.57
C ARG A 335 5.39 -6.83 15.64
N THR A 336 6.63 -6.89 16.17
CA THR A 336 7.51 -5.73 16.29
C THR A 336 8.03 -5.23 14.95
N ARG A 337 8.04 -6.08 13.93
CA ARG A 337 8.46 -5.74 12.56
C ARG A 337 7.33 -5.18 11.70
N ARG A 338 6.07 -5.31 12.13
CA ARG A 338 4.90 -4.75 11.45
C ARG A 338 4.90 -3.22 11.54
N TYR A 339 3.91 -2.59 10.96
CA TYR A 339 3.62 -1.19 11.25
C TYR A 339 3.17 -1.05 12.70
N GLU A 340 3.58 0.06 13.32
CA GLU A 340 3.25 0.34 14.70
C GLU A 340 1.77 0.73 14.88
N THR A 341 1.21 1.42 13.86
CA THR A 341 -0.16 1.94 13.87
C THR A 341 -0.84 1.74 12.52
N ALA A 342 -2.18 1.72 12.51
CA ALA A 342 -2.95 1.68 11.27
C ALA A 342 -2.77 2.98 10.44
N SER A 343 -2.51 4.10 11.09
CA SER A 343 -2.17 5.36 10.42
C SER A 343 -0.85 5.24 9.66
N ALA A 344 0.19 4.63 10.26
CA ALA A 344 1.47 4.44 9.58
C ALA A 344 1.36 3.57 8.32
N LEU A 345 0.46 2.55 8.35
CA LEU A 345 0.12 1.76 7.17
C LEU A 345 -0.60 2.62 6.10
N ALA A 346 -1.60 3.41 6.52
CA ALA A 346 -2.33 4.32 5.62
C ALA A 346 -1.38 5.33 4.96
N ASP A 347 -0.48 5.92 5.74
CA ASP A 347 0.50 6.90 5.24
C ASP A 347 1.44 6.29 4.20
N ASP A 348 1.86 5.04 4.39
CA ASP A 348 2.73 4.37 3.43
C ASP A 348 2.00 4.03 2.12
N ILE A 349 0.72 3.68 2.19
CA ILE A 349 -0.15 3.54 1.01
C ILE A 349 -0.32 4.89 0.30
N LEU A 350 -0.57 5.96 1.04
CA LEU A 350 -0.69 7.32 0.47
C LEU A 350 0.62 7.78 -0.19
N ARG A 351 1.78 7.46 0.40
CA ARG A 351 3.08 7.70 -0.23
C ARG A 351 3.21 6.95 -1.56
N HIS A 352 2.80 5.68 -1.59
CA HIS A 352 2.77 4.91 -2.84
C HIS A 352 1.91 5.61 -3.91
N ILE A 353 0.68 6.00 -3.55
CA ILE A 353 -0.28 6.68 -4.43
C ILE A 353 0.31 8.02 -4.95
N ARG A 354 1.03 8.77 -4.10
CA ARG A 354 1.65 10.07 -4.42
C ARG A 354 3.02 9.95 -5.08
N ASN A 355 3.48 8.72 -5.38
CA ASN A 355 4.84 8.45 -5.88
C ASN A 355 5.96 8.95 -4.94
N GLU A 356 5.74 8.94 -3.64
CA GLU A 356 6.74 9.19 -2.61
C GLU A 356 7.43 7.89 -2.17
N PRO A 357 8.65 7.95 -1.63
CA PRO A 357 9.30 6.76 -1.10
C PRO A 357 8.51 6.16 0.07
N VAL A 358 8.21 4.85 -0.02
CA VAL A 358 7.52 4.12 1.05
C VAL A 358 8.50 3.71 2.15
N LEU A 359 8.02 3.66 3.40
CA LEU A 359 8.83 3.28 4.58
C LEU A 359 9.00 1.76 4.72
N ALA A 360 8.10 0.97 4.14
CA ALA A 360 8.22 -0.48 4.14
C ALA A 360 9.47 -0.98 3.41
N ARG A 361 9.97 -0.23 2.43
CA ARG A 361 11.12 -0.60 1.61
C ARG A 361 12.40 0.06 2.13
N PRO A 362 13.55 -0.67 2.20
CA PRO A 362 14.84 -0.07 2.48
C PRO A 362 15.14 1.07 1.50
N ALA A 363 15.47 2.25 2.04
CA ALA A 363 15.65 3.46 1.26
C ALA A 363 17.03 3.50 0.59
N THR A 364 17.15 2.97 -0.63
CA THR A 364 18.35 3.16 -1.47
C THR A 364 18.34 4.55 -2.14
N THR A 365 19.51 5.16 -2.32
CA THR A 365 19.64 6.47 -2.99
C THR A 365 19.05 6.46 -4.40
N ALA A 366 19.30 5.41 -5.18
CA ALA A 366 18.76 5.24 -6.54
C ALA A 366 17.20 5.21 -6.54
N TYR A 367 16.58 4.55 -5.55
CA TYR A 367 15.13 4.53 -5.41
C TYR A 367 14.56 5.92 -5.12
N ARG A 368 15.19 6.68 -4.20
CA ARG A 368 14.78 8.06 -3.87
C ARG A 368 14.88 8.99 -5.07
N VAL A 369 16.00 8.93 -5.80
CA VAL A 369 16.22 9.74 -7.01
C VAL A 369 15.19 9.41 -8.10
N ARG A 370 14.91 8.11 -8.33
CA ARG A 370 13.89 7.69 -9.29
C ARG A 370 12.49 8.21 -8.95
N LYS A 371 12.11 8.19 -7.67
CA LYS A 371 10.82 8.74 -7.20
C LYS A 371 10.76 10.25 -7.36
N PHE A 372 11.84 10.95 -6.99
CA PHE A 372 11.96 12.39 -7.19
C PHE A 372 11.81 12.78 -8.66
N ALA A 373 12.53 12.08 -9.54
CA ALA A 373 12.45 12.30 -10.97
C ALA A 373 11.05 12.06 -11.53
N ARG A 374 10.36 11.00 -11.05
CA ARG A 374 9.01 10.68 -11.50
C ARG A 374 7.97 11.70 -11.02
N ARG A 375 8.16 12.26 -9.83
CA ARG A 375 7.29 13.31 -9.27
C ARG A 375 7.48 14.65 -9.95
N ASN A 376 8.73 15.01 -10.25
CA ASN A 376 9.09 16.33 -10.78
C ASN A 376 9.48 16.29 -12.27
N ARG A 377 8.81 15.45 -13.07
CA ARG A 377 9.15 15.26 -14.50
C ARG A 377 9.20 16.57 -15.30
N LEU A 378 8.23 17.45 -15.08
CA LEU A 378 8.17 18.74 -15.76
C LEU A 378 9.32 19.65 -15.36
N ALA A 379 9.57 19.80 -14.05
CA ALA A 379 10.67 20.64 -13.55
C ALA A 379 12.04 20.12 -14.01
N LEU A 380 12.26 18.80 -13.98
CA LEU A 380 13.48 18.18 -14.50
C LEU A 380 13.60 18.35 -16.02
N GLY A 381 12.50 18.21 -16.78
CA GLY A 381 12.49 18.44 -18.22
C GLY A 381 12.89 19.88 -18.57
N ILE A 382 12.34 20.87 -17.87
CA ILE A 382 12.71 22.28 -18.01
C ILE A 382 14.17 22.48 -17.62
N GLY A 383 14.62 21.95 -16.48
CA GLY A 383 16.00 22.07 -16.03
C GLY A 383 17.01 21.49 -17.00
N VAL A 384 16.76 20.28 -17.52
CA VAL A 384 17.62 19.66 -18.55
C VAL A 384 17.59 20.47 -19.84
N GLY A 385 16.41 20.95 -20.26
CA GLY A 385 16.27 21.80 -21.44
C GLY A 385 17.07 23.11 -21.34
N THR A 386 16.99 23.79 -20.19
CA THR A 386 17.76 25.05 -19.97
C THR A 386 19.27 24.81 -19.93
N VAL A 387 19.73 23.75 -19.26
CA VAL A 387 21.15 23.39 -19.23
C VAL A 387 21.65 23.02 -20.63
N SER A 388 20.87 22.26 -21.41
CA SER A 388 21.21 21.91 -22.79
C SER A 388 21.30 23.15 -23.68
N LEU A 389 20.37 24.09 -23.53
CA LEU A 389 20.39 25.35 -24.28
C LEU A 389 21.61 26.20 -23.91
N LEU A 390 21.95 26.30 -22.62
CA LEU A 390 23.14 27.01 -22.17
C LEU A 390 24.44 26.38 -22.69
N LEU A 391 24.52 25.06 -22.72
CA LEU A 391 25.66 24.35 -23.30
C LEU A 391 25.78 24.61 -24.81
N LEU A 392 24.67 24.56 -25.55
CA LEU A 392 24.66 24.87 -26.96
C LEU A 392 25.08 26.31 -27.26
N THR A 393 24.59 27.28 -26.46
CA THR A 393 25.01 28.70 -26.61
C THR A 393 26.49 28.89 -26.29
N LEU A 394 27.02 28.19 -25.30
CA LEU A 394 28.43 28.25 -24.93
C LEU A 394 29.32 27.64 -26.01
N VAL A 395 28.91 26.51 -26.58
CA VAL A 395 29.62 25.90 -27.75
C VAL A 395 29.58 26.81 -28.97
N ALA A 396 28.41 27.40 -29.29
CA ALA A 396 28.28 28.35 -30.40
C ALA A 396 29.16 29.59 -30.19
N LEU A 397 29.21 30.13 -28.97
CA LEU A 397 30.07 31.25 -28.63
C LEU A 397 31.55 30.89 -28.76
N ALA A 398 31.96 29.73 -28.26
CA ALA A 398 33.33 29.24 -28.38
C ALA A 398 33.74 29.06 -29.87
N TYR A 399 32.84 28.48 -30.67
CA TYR A 399 33.06 28.34 -32.11
C TYR A 399 33.22 29.71 -32.81
N GLY A 400 32.31 30.68 -32.50
CA GLY A 400 32.39 32.03 -33.05
C GLY A 400 33.67 32.78 -32.64
N LEU A 401 34.16 32.57 -31.41
CA LEU A 401 35.46 33.15 -30.98
C LEU A 401 36.66 32.51 -31.69
N LEU A 402 36.63 31.23 -31.95
CA LEU A 402 37.66 30.52 -32.69
C LEU A 402 37.69 30.98 -34.17
N ASP A 403 36.51 31.12 -34.78
CA ASP A 403 36.35 31.58 -36.14
C ASP A 403 36.84 33.05 -36.30
N ALA A 404 36.43 33.92 -35.37
CA ALA A 404 36.93 35.32 -35.35
C ALA A 404 38.43 35.44 -35.14
N ARG A 405 39.06 34.52 -34.36
CA ARG A 405 40.51 34.43 -34.26
C ARG A 405 41.16 34.02 -35.58
N HIS A 406 40.62 32.99 -36.23
CA HIS A 406 41.10 32.50 -37.50
C HIS A 406 41.01 33.59 -38.59
N GLU A 407 39.93 34.34 -38.68
CA GLU A 407 39.78 35.47 -39.58
C GLU A 407 40.80 36.58 -39.30
N ARG A 408 41.06 36.93 -38.03
CA ARG A 408 42.08 37.90 -37.65
C ARG A 408 43.46 37.46 -38.05
N ASP A 409 43.82 36.20 -37.86
CA ASP A 409 45.14 35.67 -38.27
C ASP A 409 45.29 35.68 -39.81
N MET A 410 44.23 35.31 -40.50
CA MET A 410 44.24 35.39 -42.02
C MET A 410 44.34 36.82 -42.55
N THR A 411 43.66 37.78 -41.89
CA THR A 411 43.74 39.19 -42.27
C THR A 411 45.13 39.77 -42.00
N ALA A 412 45.73 39.46 -40.83
CA ALA A 412 47.09 39.86 -40.49
C ALA A 412 48.14 39.28 -41.45
N GLN A 413 47.97 38.01 -41.87
CA GLN A 413 48.82 37.40 -42.90
C GLN A 413 48.66 38.08 -44.25
N ARG A 414 47.45 38.40 -44.69
CA ARG A 414 47.18 39.13 -45.93
C ARG A 414 47.84 40.52 -45.91
N GLU A 415 47.70 41.27 -44.80
CA GLU A 415 48.39 42.56 -44.67
C GLU A 415 49.91 42.48 -44.79
N THR A 416 50.48 41.47 -44.06
CA THR A 416 51.95 41.26 -44.14
C THR A 416 52.41 40.90 -45.55
N VAL A 417 51.70 40.02 -46.26
CA VAL A 417 51.96 39.68 -47.65
C VAL A 417 51.81 40.90 -48.55
N THR A 418 50.75 41.70 -48.38
CA THR A 418 50.54 42.92 -49.16
C THR A 418 51.64 43.96 -48.95
N ARG A 419 52.06 44.18 -47.71
CA ARG A 419 53.20 45.08 -47.37
C ARG A 419 54.50 44.58 -47.95
N ALA A 420 54.77 43.27 -47.91
CA ALA A 420 55.95 42.69 -48.54
C ALA A 420 55.95 42.88 -50.08
N GLN A 421 54.79 42.71 -50.74
CA GLN A 421 54.63 42.94 -52.15
C GLN A 421 54.82 44.41 -52.51
N MET A 422 54.31 45.36 -51.74
CA MET A 422 54.53 46.78 -51.94
C MET A 422 56.00 47.14 -51.79
N LEU A 423 56.67 46.59 -50.77
CA LEU A 423 58.14 46.81 -50.62
C LEU A 423 58.91 46.25 -51.76
N LEU A 424 58.62 45.04 -52.24
CA LEU A 424 59.25 44.43 -53.43
C LEU A 424 59.00 45.24 -54.68
N SER A 425 57.77 45.74 -54.88
CA SER A 425 57.38 46.59 -55.98
C SER A 425 58.18 47.93 -55.98
N SER A 426 58.27 48.56 -54.77
CA SER A 426 59.07 49.82 -54.65
C SER A 426 60.55 49.58 -54.89
N MET A 427 61.10 48.50 -54.38
CA MET A 427 62.48 48.09 -54.61
C MET A 427 62.71 47.82 -56.06
N ASN A 428 61.79 47.11 -56.74
CA ASN A 428 61.93 46.91 -58.23
C ASN A 428 61.80 48.20 -59.00
N SER A 429 60.94 49.13 -58.55
CA SER A 429 60.85 50.47 -59.18
C SER A 429 62.16 51.29 -59.01
N VAL A 430 62.72 51.29 -57.79
CA VAL A 430 64.03 51.92 -57.54
C VAL A 430 65.11 51.26 -58.35
N ARG A 431 65.12 49.93 -58.43
CA ARG A 431 66.08 49.19 -59.29
C ARG A 431 65.93 49.56 -60.78
N ALA A 432 64.71 49.62 -61.27
CA ALA A 432 64.41 49.97 -62.63
C ALA A 432 64.84 51.43 -62.91
N TYR A 433 64.54 52.36 -62.00
CA TYR A 433 65.02 53.75 -62.12
C TYR A 433 66.53 53.83 -62.09
N THR A 434 67.19 53.13 -61.23
CA THR A 434 68.66 53.08 -61.13
C THR A 434 69.26 52.51 -62.40
N ILE A 435 68.70 51.43 -62.93
CA ILE A 435 69.19 50.85 -64.20
C ILE A 435 68.97 51.78 -65.37
N LYS A 436 67.85 52.47 -65.48
CA LYS A 436 67.44 53.30 -66.60
C LYS A 436 68.12 54.66 -66.59
N ASN A 437 68.26 55.29 -65.42
CA ASN A 437 68.70 56.69 -65.33
C ASN A 437 70.07 56.85 -64.69
N VAL A 438 70.39 56.11 -63.68
CA VAL A 438 71.66 56.29 -62.94
C VAL A 438 72.78 55.51 -63.53
N ARG A 439 72.54 54.28 -63.99
CA ARG A 439 73.59 53.45 -64.65
C ARG A 439 74.13 54.06 -65.96
N PRO A 440 73.30 54.58 -66.86
CA PRO A 440 73.79 55.20 -68.03
C PRO A 440 74.56 56.48 -67.74
N ALA A 441 74.10 57.28 -66.76
CA ALA A 441 74.77 58.51 -66.33
C ALA A 441 76.18 58.24 -65.72
N LEU A 442 76.31 57.11 -65.04
CA LEU A 442 77.60 56.69 -64.50
C LEU A 442 78.50 56.02 -65.52
N LEU A 443 77.94 55.38 -66.58
CA LEU A 443 78.71 54.74 -67.68
C LEU A 443 79.20 55.72 -68.74
N GLY A 444 78.62 56.93 -68.79
CA GLY A 444 79.07 57.98 -69.69
C GLY A 444 80.30 58.80 -69.22
N ALA A 445 80.70 58.61 -67.96
CA ALA A 445 81.93 59.20 -67.46
C ALA A 445 83.01 58.09 -67.43
N ASP A 446 83.95 58.25 -68.42
CA ASP A 446 85.08 57.35 -68.65
C ASP A 446 85.87 57.09 -67.32
N LYS A 447 85.46 56.06 -66.47
CA LYS A 447 86.14 55.64 -65.29
C LYS A 447 86.01 54.15 -65.05
N ASP A 448 87.15 53.55 -64.80
CA ASP A 448 87.51 52.18 -64.50
C ASP A 448 86.57 51.56 -63.40
N TYR A 449 85.72 50.67 -63.78
CA TYR A 449 84.66 50.03 -62.86
C TYR A 449 85.18 48.92 -61.99
N THR A 450 86.47 48.75 -61.83
CA THR A 450 87.05 47.68 -61.04
C THR A 450 86.93 47.89 -59.53
N GLN A 451 86.36 49.01 -59.05
CA GLN A 451 86.19 49.31 -57.61
C GLN A 451 84.74 49.49 -57.13
N PHE A 452 83.75 49.06 -57.89
CA PHE A 452 82.35 49.10 -57.35
C PHE A 452 82.13 47.91 -56.46
N SER A 453 81.96 48.13 -55.14
CA SER A 453 81.49 47.11 -54.17
C SER A 453 80.14 46.63 -54.63
N PRO A 454 79.85 45.32 -54.73
CA PRO A 454 78.55 44.77 -55.10
C PRO A 454 77.42 45.28 -54.15
N GLU A 455 77.73 45.82 -53.00
CA GLU A 455 76.76 46.36 -52.01
C GLU A 455 76.21 47.74 -52.45
N MET A 456 76.76 48.41 -53.38
CA MET A 456 76.24 49.69 -53.94
C MET A 456 75.13 49.49 -54.97
N VAL A 457 74.86 48.30 -55.43
CA VAL A 457 73.78 48.01 -56.34
C VAL A 457 72.53 47.64 -55.60
N PRO A 458 71.43 48.42 -55.73
CA PRO A 458 70.20 48.16 -54.92
C PRO A 458 69.66 46.73 -55.01
N GLY A 459 70.01 45.99 -56.05
CA GLY A 459 69.64 44.58 -56.20
C GLY A 459 70.49 43.61 -55.42
N PHE A 460 71.61 44.02 -54.84
CA PHE A 460 72.51 43.15 -54.06
C PHE A 460 72.15 43.26 -52.52
N ALA A 461 71.78 44.45 -52.11
CA ALA A 461 71.31 44.68 -50.75
C ALA A 461 69.97 43.94 -50.49
N ALA A 462 69.11 43.83 -51.48
CA ALA A 462 67.82 43.11 -51.35
C ALA A 462 67.95 41.59 -51.28
N ARG A 463 69.10 40.97 -51.52
CA ARG A 463 69.36 39.56 -51.39
C ARG A 463 69.91 39.17 -50.03
N LYS A 464 70.28 40.09 -49.15
CA LYS A 464 70.84 39.86 -47.80
C LYS A 464 69.87 40.18 -46.67
N VAL A 465 68.69 40.69 -47.00
CA VAL A 465 67.59 40.87 -46.10
C VAL A 465 66.46 39.84 -46.42
#